data_73f571cbdf86dc53584d94bbb845ce63
#
_entry.id   73f571cbdf86dc53584d94bbb845ce63
#
_cell.length_a   1.000
_cell.length_b   1.000
_cell.length_c   1.000
_cell.angle_alpha   90.00
_cell.angle_beta   90.00
_cell.angle_gamma   90.00
#
_symmetry.space_group_name_H-M   'P 1'
#
loop_
_entity.id
_entity.type
_entity.pdbx_description
1 polymer ?
#
loop_
_entity_poly.entity_id
_entity_poly.type
_entity_poly.pdbx_seq_one_letter_code
_entity_poly.pdbx_strand_id
1 'polypeptide(L)'
;MISVMGAVFSRLIGSLSVILVIAGIVGGSDLLSNIATSKSKLVHALMIGVAGGFFGIYGNISGIDVNGAVVTIRDIGPMLAGFLAGPIAGITSGLIAGLHRYTMGGITAEACIVATCLIGILCGWVSRDLQGKIFTPGWAFVVGVLMEGIHLLIVMIMVKPESVAEEICRKIAIPFVLINATGFMLLVFLIKYIWNQKQMSAERGRLKAELDAAAVIQHSLLPPINEKRPGRSEISLNAYMEAAKEVGGDFYDFFFVDRENLALVIADVSGKGIPAAIFMANAKQTLQNCIRDIPDLAEAVATANNSLCEHNEGEMFVTAWIGIIELATGKVRYVNAGHNPPVLITGSTAKFIKGKGGVILAGIEDMAYKEKSIEMNAGDKLFMYTDGITEAENSSHELYGDDRLLKCLKHAGSSSVD
;
A
#
# COMPACT_ATOMS: atom_id res chain seq x y z
N MET A 1 33.98 -39.41 14.22
CA MET A 1 32.83 -39.22 13.30
C MET A 1 32.00 -37.96 13.64
N ILE A 2 31.58 -37.76 14.90
CA ILE A 2 30.77 -36.60 15.32
C ILE A 2 31.48 -35.25 15.10
N SER A 3 32.81 -35.15 15.36
CA SER A 3 33.57 -33.90 15.19
C SER A 3 33.73 -33.47 13.71
N VAL A 4 33.91 -34.42 12.80
CA VAL A 4 34.01 -34.14 11.34
C VAL A 4 32.67 -33.68 10.81
N MET A 5 31.58 -34.34 11.19
CA MET A 5 30.23 -33.99 10.79
C MET A 5 29.84 -32.62 11.28
N GLY A 6 30.21 -32.25 12.51
CA GLY A 6 29.98 -30.90 13.07
C GLY A 6 30.74 -29.81 12.32
N ALA A 7 31.98 -30.04 11.94
CA ALA A 7 32.79 -29.08 11.15
C ALA A 7 32.21 -28.90 9.74
N VAL A 8 31.75 -29.97 9.09
CA VAL A 8 31.07 -29.91 7.79
C VAL A 8 29.80 -29.05 7.87
N PHE A 9 28.94 -29.32 8.85
CA PHE A 9 27.72 -28.54 9.07
C PHE A 9 28.01 -27.07 9.29
N SER A 10 28.93 -26.74 10.21
CA SER A 10 29.24 -25.34 10.55
C SER A 10 29.73 -24.56 9.31
N ARG A 11 30.63 -25.14 8.53
CA ARG A 11 31.18 -24.47 7.35
C ARG A 11 30.15 -24.30 6.22
N LEU A 12 29.37 -25.33 5.93
CA LEU A 12 28.35 -25.26 4.91
C LEU A 12 27.22 -24.28 5.28
N ILE A 13 26.84 -24.21 6.56
CA ILE A 13 25.89 -23.19 7.04
C ILE A 13 26.45 -21.78 6.87
N GLY A 14 27.72 -21.54 7.22
CA GLY A 14 28.39 -20.26 6.99
C GLY A 14 28.38 -19.85 5.53
N SER A 15 28.67 -20.78 4.61
CA SER A 15 28.65 -20.53 3.18
C SER A 15 27.23 -20.24 2.66
N LEU A 16 26.24 -20.97 3.15
CA LEU A 16 24.84 -20.75 2.83
C LEU A 16 24.37 -19.34 3.29
N SER A 17 24.79 -18.90 4.47
CA SER A 17 24.46 -17.57 4.99
C SER A 17 24.94 -16.45 4.06
N VAL A 18 26.14 -16.58 3.51
CA VAL A 18 26.68 -15.61 2.53
C VAL A 18 25.86 -15.59 1.25
N ILE A 19 25.49 -16.77 0.71
CA ILE A 19 24.61 -16.85 -0.47
C ILE A 19 23.27 -16.18 -0.22
N LEU A 20 22.64 -16.41 0.93
CA LEU A 20 21.36 -15.80 1.31
C LEU A 20 21.46 -14.27 1.39
N VAL A 21 22.53 -13.74 1.97
CA VAL A 21 22.77 -12.28 2.04
C VAL A 21 22.93 -11.68 0.64
N ILE A 22 23.76 -12.29 -0.21
CA ILE A 22 23.96 -11.84 -1.60
C ILE A 22 22.64 -11.90 -2.37
N ALA A 23 21.90 -13.02 -2.26
CA ALA A 23 20.60 -13.16 -2.90
C ALA A 23 19.58 -12.12 -2.43
N GLY A 24 19.59 -11.76 -1.14
CA GLY A 24 18.76 -10.69 -0.57
C GLY A 24 19.09 -9.32 -1.15
N ILE A 25 20.37 -8.98 -1.23
CA ILE A 25 20.84 -7.68 -1.80
C ILE A 25 20.48 -7.60 -3.29
N VAL A 26 20.80 -8.65 -4.07
CA VAL A 26 20.51 -8.69 -5.51
C VAL A 26 19.00 -8.71 -5.79
N GLY A 27 18.25 -9.46 -4.99
CA GLY A 27 16.78 -9.51 -5.10
C GLY A 27 16.09 -8.19 -4.77
N GLY A 28 16.64 -7.42 -3.82
CA GLY A 28 16.17 -6.07 -3.47
C GLY A 28 16.51 -5.01 -4.53
N SER A 29 17.50 -5.25 -5.37
CA SER A 29 17.92 -4.32 -6.42
C SER A 29 17.00 -4.40 -7.66
N ASP A 30 17.07 -3.39 -8.53
CA ASP A 30 16.37 -3.38 -9.82
C ASP A 30 17.05 -4.25 -10.88
N LEU A 31 18.19 -4.86 -10.55
CA LEU A 31 18.94 -5.72 -11.47
C LEU A 31 18.09 -6.92 -11.93
N LEU A 32 17.39 -7.58 -11.01
CA LEU A 32 16.52 -8.70 -11.35
C LEU A 32 15.29 -8.27 -12.15
N SER A 33 14.72 -7.09 -11.89
CA SER A 33 13.60 -6.56 -12.67
C SER A 33 14.03 -6.26 -14.12
N ASN A 34 15.23 -5.69 -14.30
CA ASN A 34 15.80 -5.41 -15.62
C ASN A 34 16.11 -6.69 -16.39
N ILE A 35 16.59 -7.73 -15.72
CA ILE A 35 16.80 -9.06 -16.34
C ILE A 35 15.45 -9.67 -16.74
N ALA A 36 14.43 -9.58 -15.89
CA ALA A 36 13.09 -10.12 -16.14
C ALA A 36 12.36 -9.42 -17.31
N THR A 37 12.69 -8.16 -17.62
CA THR A 37 12.11 -7.40 -18.76
C THR A 37 12.79 -7.66 -20.10
N SER A 38 13.81 -8.53 -20.16
CA SER A 38 14.48 -8.88 -21.42
C SER A 38 13.49 -9.48 -22.43
N LYS A 39 13.45 -8.92 -23.64
CA LYS A 39 12.56 -9.36 -24.72
C LYS A 39 12.87 -10.79 -25.22
N SER A 40 14.08 -11.31 -24.98
CA SER A 40 14.50 -12.65 -25.39
C SER A 40 14.52 -13.62 -24.22
N LYS A 41 13.63 -14.63 -24.23
CA LYS A 41 13.61 -15.71 -23.23
C LYS A 41 14.94 -16.45 -23.11
N LEU A 42 15.66 -16.60 -24.22
CA LEU A 42 16.96 -17.27 -24.21
C LEU A 42 18.02 -16.44 -23.49
N VAL A 43 18.12 -15.15 -23.80
CA VAL A 43 19.07 -14.24 -23.10
C VAL A 43 18.79 -14.21 -21.62
N HIS A 44 17.53 -14.10 -21.23
CA HIS A 44 17.12 -14.15 -19.82
C HIS A 44 17.56 -15.45 -19.14
N ALA A 45 17.31 -16.61 -19.77
CA ALA A 45 17.73 -17.90 -19.22
C ALA A 45 19.26 -18.01 -19.09
N LEU A 46 20.01 -17.53 -20.08
CA LEU A 46 21.48 -17.53 -20.04
C LEU A 46 22.02 -16.63 -18.92
N MET A 47 21.47 -15.41 -18.75
CA MET A 47 21.89 -14.50 -17.66
C MET A 47 21.66 -15.10 -16.28
N ILE A 48 20.48 -15.69 -16.04
CA ILE A 48 20.19 -16.39 -14.78
C ILE A 48 21.09 -17.62 -14.62
N GLY A 49 21.35 -18.36 -15.69
CA GLY A 49 22.26 -19.48 -15.68
C GLY A 49 23.69 -19.08 -15.30
N VAL A 50 24.21 -17.99 -15.85
CA VAL A 50 25.53 -17.45 -15.48
C VAL A 50 25.57 -17.03 -14.02
N ALA A 51 24.57 -16.30 -13.55
CA ALA A 51 24.47 -15.89 -12.14
C ALA A 51 24.44 -17.10 -11.19
N GLY A 52 23.62 -18.11 -11.49
CA GLY A 52 23.58 -19.37 -10.74
C GLY A 52 24.93 -20.11 -10.80
N GLY A 53 25.64 -20.07 -11.93
CA GLY A 53 26.98 -20.63 -12.08
C GLY A 53 28.00 -20.00 -11.13
N PHE A 54 27.98 -18.68 -10.98
CA PHE A 54 28.82 -18.00 -9.97
C PHE A 54 28.50 -18.41 -8.54
N PHE A 55 27.21 -18.61 -8.18
CA PHE A 55 26.85 -19.19 -6.88
C PHE A 55 27.44 -20.60 -6.71
N GLY A 56 27.41 -21.41 -7.78
CA GLY A 56 28.01 -22.73 -7.76
C GLY A 56 29.54 -22.70 -7.60
N ILE A 57 30.24 -21.76 -8.25
CA ILE A 57 31.70 -21.54 -8.07
C ILE A 57 31.99 -21.16 -6.60
N TYR A 58 31.24 -20.23 -6.03
CA TYR A 58 31.38 -19.89 -4.61
C TYR A 58 31.15 -21.11 -3.70
N GLY A 59 30.14 -21.92 -4.00
CA GLY A 59 29.88 -23.17 -3.29
C GLY A 59 31.04 -24.15 -3.38
N ASN A 60 31.73 -24.24 -4.51
CA ASN A 60 32.94 -25.07 -4.68
C ASN A 60 34.12 -24.56 -3.80
N ILE A 61 34.40 -23.25 -3.86
CA ILE A 61 35.53 -22.62 -3.12
C ILE A 61 35.32 -22.76 -1.61
N SER A 62 34.07 -22.65 -1.15
CA SER A 62 33.73 -22.78 0.26
C SER A 62 33.63 -24.22 0.78
N GLY A 63 33.78 -25.21 -0.11
CA GLY A 63 33.68 -26.63 0.19
C GLY A 63 34.72 -27.14 1.17
N ILE A 64 34.49 -28.36 1.69
CA ILE A 64 35.39 -29.07 2.59
C ILE A 64 35.78 -30.42 1.99
N ASP A 65 37.07 -30.72 2.00
CA ASP A 65 37.54 -32.06 1.66
C ASP A 65 37.21 -33.08 2.77
N VAL A 66 36.57 -34.17 2.39
CA VAL A 66 36.29 -35.30 3.26
C VAL A 66 36.74 -36.56 2.52
N ASN A 67 37.87 -37.09 2.88
CA ASN A 67 38.45 -38.29 2.30
C ASN A 67 38.64 -38.21 0.76
N GLY A 68 39.12 -37.07 0.23
CA GLY A 68 39.31 -36.82 -1.19
C GLY A 68 38.01 -36.45 -1.96
N ALA A 69 36.87 -36.34 -1.29
CA ALA A 69 35.62 -35.80 -1.83
C ALA A 69 35.37 -34.41 -1.30
N VAL A 70 35.15 -33.41 -2.15
CA VAL A 70 34.86 -32.06 -1.74
C VAL A 70 33.35 -31.89 -1.58
N VAL A 71 32.90 -31.74 -0.34
CA VAL A 71 31.51 -31.55 0.04
C VAL A 71 31.20 -30.05 -0.07
N THR A 72 30.19 -29.69 -0.85
CA THR A 72 29.91 -28.30 -1.24
C THR A 72 28.40 -27.98 -1.22
N ILE A 73 28.06 -26.68 -1.29
CA ILE A 73 26.69 -26.20 -1.53
C ILE A 73 26.50 -25.73 -3.01
N ARG A 74 27.36 -26.22 -3.90
CA ARG A 74 27.40 -25.85 -5.35
C ARG A 74 26.08 -26.03 -6.04
N ASP A 75 25.36 -27.11 -5.76
CA ASP A 75 24.20 -27.57 -6.53
C ASP A 75 22.99 -26.64 -6.35
N ILE A 76 22.99 -25.84 -5.29
CA ILE A 76 21.97 -24.80 -5.05
C ILE A 76 21.89 -23.81 -6.22
N GLY A 77 23.04 -23.40 -6.81
CA GLY A 77 23.08 -22.49 -7.94
C GLY A 77 22.35 -23.01 -9.18
N PRO A 78 22.75 -24.20 -9.74
CA PRO A 78 22.07 -24.86 -10.83
C PRO A 78 20.60 -25.21 -10.58
N MET A 79 20.27 -25.70 -9.36
CA MET A 79 18.88 -25.93 -8.98
C MET A 79 18.05 -24.65 -9.05
N LEU A 80 18.56 -23.58 -8.48
CA LEU A 80 17.87 -22.28 -8.48
C LEU A 80 17.74 -21.69 -9.90
N ALA A 81 18.81 -21.72 -10.69
CA ALA A 81 18.79 -21.21 -12.06
C ALA A 81 17.79 -22.00 -12.93
N GLY A 82 17.80 -23.32 -12.84
CA GLY A 82 16.85 -24.19 -13.53
C GLY A 82 15.42 -23.88 -13.10
N PHE A 83 15.20 -23.77 -11.81
CA PHE A 83 13.88 -23.47 -11.23
C PHE A 83 13.33 -22.12 -11.66
N LEU A 84 14.17 -21.07 -11.74
CA LEU A 84 13.73 -19.71 -12.08
C LEU A 84 13.53 -19.48 -13.58
N ALA A 85 14.41 -20.08 -14.43
CA ALA A 85 14.45 -19.74 -15.85
C ALA A 85 14.49 -20.98 -16.79
N GLY A 86 14.20 -22.14 -16.24
CA GLY A 86 14.03 -23.38 -17.00
C GLY A 86 15.34 -24.13 -17.31
N PRO A 87 15.26 -25.23 -18.09
CA PRO A 87 16.37 -26.18 -18.29
C PRO A 87 17.63 -25.54 -18.87
N ILE A 88 17.48 -24.54 -19.76
CA ILE A 88 18.63 -23.84 -20.36
C ILE A 88 19.45 -23.09 -19.30
N ALA A 89 18.79 -22.44 -18.37
CA ALA A 89 19.46 -21.76 -17.26
C ALA A 89 20.13 -22.76 -16.32
N GLY A 90 19.45 -23.88 -16.02
CA GLY A 90 19.96 -24.94 -15.18
C GLY A 90 21.21 -25.59 -15.73
N ILE A 91 21.24 -25.94 -17.06
CA ILE A 91 22.44 -26.53 -17.70
C ILE A 91 23.58 -25.51 -17.79
N THR A 92 23.29 -24.26 -18.12
CA THR A 92 24.31 -23.19 -18.18
C THR A 92 24.98 -23.02 -16.80
N SER A 93 24.21 -22.95 -15.75
CA SER A 93 24.70 -22.86 -14.35
C SER A 93 25.48 -24.12 -13.97
N GLY A 94 24.95 -25.31 -14.30
CA GLY A 94 25.59 -26.60 -14.05
C GLY A 94 26.94 -26.77 -14.76
N LEU A 95 27.05 -26.33 -16.00
CA LEU A 95 28.32 -26.36 -16.75
C LEU A 95 29.37 -25.45 -16.11
N ILE A 96 29.00 -24.20 -15.77
CA ILE A 96 29.92 -23.23 -15.13
C ILE A 96 30.41 -23.78 -13.77
N ALA A 97 29.51 -24.20 -12.91
CA ALA A 97 29.84 -24.72 -11.58
C ALA A 97 30.56 -26.06 -11.64
N GLY A 98 30.12 -26.94 -12.52
CA GLY A 98 30.69 -28.29 -12.71
C GLY A 98 32.11 -28.27 -13.32
N LEU A 99 32.34 -27.42 -14.33
CA LEU A 99 33.68 -27.26 -14.94
C LEU A 99 34.66 -26.71 -13.87
N HIS A 100 34.27 -25.69 -13.12
CA HIS A 100 35.11 -25.23 -12.01
C HIS A 100 35.37 -26.32 -10.96
N ARG A 101 34.37 -27.18 -10.66
CA ARG A 101 34.57 -28.32 -9.75
C ARG A 101 35.56 -29.32 -10.31
N TYR A 102 35.52 -29.55 -11.62
CA TYR A 102 36.46 -30.45 -12.30
C TYR A 102 37.91 -29.96 -12.20
N THR A 103 38.15 -28.65 -12.35
CA THR A 103 39.51 -28.08 -12.23
C THR A 103 40.10 -28.21 -10.82
N MET A 104 39.25 -28.38 -9.77
CA MET A 104 39.69 -28.61 -8.41
C MET A 104 40.22 -30.06 -8.18
N GLY A 105 39.89 -30.99 -9.07
CA GLY A 105 40.30 -32.38 -8.98
C GLY A 105 39.56 -33.15 -7.84
N GLY A 106 40.14 -34.30 -7.48
CA GLY A 106 39.57 -35.21 -6.51
C GLY A 106 38.74 -36.33 -7.10
N ILE A 107 38.54 -37.42 -6.33
CA ILE A 107 37.97 -38.68 -6.81
C ILE A 107 36.50 -38.59 -7.26
N THR A 108 35.77 -37.55 -6.82
CA THR A 108 34.36 -37.32 -7.18
C THR A 108 34.19 -36.26 -8.28
N ALA A 109 35.28 -35.71 -8.84
CA ALA A 109 35.19 -34.55 -9.74
C ALA A 109 34.33 -34.81 -11.00
N GLU A 110 34.52 -35.97 -11.66
CA GLU A 110 33.77 -36.36 -12.86
C GLU A 110 32.30 -36.64 -12.56
N ALA A 111 32.02 -37.34 -11.49
CA ALA A 111 30.65 -37.60 -11.05
C ALA A 111 29.90 -36.31 -10.69
N CYS A 112 30.59 -35.38 -10.05
CA CYS A 112 30.03 -34.10 -9.65
C CYS A 112 29.64 -33.21 -10.84
N ILE A 113 30.43 -33.13 -11.92
CA ILE A 113 30.06 -32.31 -13.11
C ILE A 113 28.78 -32.86 -13.75
N VAL A 114 28.71 -34.20 -13.92
CA VAL A 114 27.53 -34.85 -14.49
C VAL A 114 26.29 -34.60 -13.62
N ALA A 115 26.40 -34.83 -12.31
CA ALA A 115 25.32 -34.65 -11.40
C ALA A 115 24.81 -33.19 -11.37
N THR A 116 25.71 -32.22 -11.22
CA THR A 116 25.38 -30.80 -11.16
C THR A 116 24.68 -30.29 -12.44
N CYS A 117 25.10 -30.74 -13.63
CA CYS A 117 24.41 -30.43 -14.87
C CYS A 117 23.02 -31.07 -14.94
N LEU A 118 22.91 -32.34 -14.60
CA LEU A 118 21.65 -33.09 -14.65
C LEU A 118 20.58 -32.48 -13.70
N ILE A 119 20.96 -32.24 -12.46
CA ILE A 119 20.00 -31.63 -11.50
C ILE A 119 19.55 -30.23 -11.90
N GLY A 120 20.42 -29.42 -12.51
CA GLY A 120 20.02 -28.12 -13.07
C GLY A 120 18.95 -28.26 -14.15
N ILE A 121 19.11 -29.22 -15.07
CA ILE A 121 18.13 -29.53 -16.14
C ILE A 121 16.81 -30.02 -15.50
N LEU A 122 16.90 -31.01 -14.60
CA LEU A 122 15.73 -31.63 -13.98
C LEU A 122 14.91 -30.60 -13.18
N CYS A 123 15.57 -29.76 -12.40
CA CYS A 123 14.90 -28.66 -11.70
C CYS A 123 14.20 -27.70 -12.68
N GLY A 124 14.79 -27.44 -13.85
CA GLY A 124 14.19 -26.63 -14.89
C GLY A 124 12.95 -27.27 -15.53
N TRP A 125 12.92 -28.57 -15.70
CA TRP A 125 11.74 -29.30 -16.18
C TRP A 125 10.63 -29.33 -15.12
N VAL A 126 10.97 -29.67 -13.89
CA VAL A 126 10.02 -29.66 -12.78
C VAL A 126 9.35 -28.32 -12.63
N SER A 127 10.10 -27.22 -12.73
CA SER A 127 9.55 -25.86 -12.66
C SER A 127 8.60 -25.54 -13.80
N ARG A 128 8.90 -25.98 -15.04
CA ARG A 128 8.10 -25.73 -16.24
C ARG A 128 6.74 -26.40 -16.19
N ASP A 129 6.68 -27.65 -15.72
CA ASP A 129 5.44 -28.43 -15.64
C ASP A 129 4.56 -28.00 -14.46
N LEU A 130 5.18 -27.40 -13.43
CA LEU A 130 4.50 -26.98 -12.21
C LEU A 130 4.18 -25.47 -12.17
N GLN A 131 4.23 -24.77 -13.32
CA GLN A 131 4.01 -23.33 -13.43
C GLN A 131 2.76 -22.86 -12.66
N GLY A 132 2.98 -22.18 -11.56
CA GLY A 132 1.98 -21.43 -10.79
C GLY A 132 1.31 -22.17 -9.62
N LYS A 133 1.31 -23.51 -9.54
CA LYS A 133 0.59 -24.23 -8.47
C LYS A 133 1.43 -24.67 -7.28
N ILE A 134 2.74 -24.85 -7.43
CA ILE A 134 3.59 -25.45 -6.40
C ILE A 134 4.85 -24.61 -6.10
N PHE A 135 4.74 -23.30 -6.17
CA PHE A 135 5.82 -22.40 -5.74
C PHE A 135 5.79 -22.21 -4.21
N THR A 136 5.88 -23.32 -3.47
CA THR A 136 5.98 -23.25 -2.00
C THR A 136 7.36 -23.67 -1.54
N PRO A 137 7.90 -23.04 -0.47
CA PRO A 137 9.18 -23.43 0.09
C PRO A 137 9.26 -24.92 0.48
N GLY A 138 8.15 -25.49 0.96
CA GLY A 138 8.07 -26.90 1.30
C GLY A 138 8.33 -27.84 0.12
N TRP A 139 7.78 -27.52 -1.06
CA TRP A 139 8.08 -28.29 -2.27
C TRP A 139 9.51 -28.12 -2.74
N ALA A 140 10.08 -26.90 -2.60
CA ALA A 140 11.49 -26.68 -2.90
C ALA A 140 12.40 -27.59 -2.04
N PHE A 141 12.09 -27.77 -0.78
CA PHE A 141 12.81 -28.72 0.07
C PHE A 141 12.73 -30.16 -0.45
N VAL A 142 11.53 -30.65 -0.77
CA VAL A 142 11.32 -32.00 -1.31
C VAL A 142 12.09 -32.21 -2.61
N VAL A 143 11.99 -31.24 -3.53
CA VAL A 143 12.76 -31.27 -4.80
C VAL A 143 14.26 -31.28 -4.52
N GLY A 144 14.74 -30.43 -3.60
CA GLY A 144 16.14 -30.41 -3.18
C GLY A 144 16.63 -31.78 -2.65
N VAL A 145 15.86 -32.43 -1.80
CA VAL A 145 16.18 -33.76 -1.29
C VAL A 145 16.28 -34.79 -2.43
N LEU A 146 15.34 -34.77 -3.36
CA LEU A 146 15.33 -35.68 -4.52
C LEU A 146 16.54 -35.44 -5.44
N MET A 147 16.87 -34.18 -5.71
CA MET A 147 18.00 -33.82 -6.58
C MET A 147 19.34 -34.22 -5.96
N GLU A 148 19.52 -33.98 -4.68
CA GLU A 148 20.74 -34.41 -3.97
C GLU A 148 20.83 -35.96 -3.82
N GLY A 149 19.70 -36.62 -3.73
CA GLY A 149 19.64 -38.10 -3.82
C GLY A 149 20.14 -38.61 -5.17
N ILE A 150 19.73 -37.95 -6.28
CA ILE A 150 20.24 -38.27 -7.63
C ILE A 150 21.75 -38.00 -7.70
N HIS A 151 22.24 -36.90 -7.13
CA HIS A 151 23.68 -36.62 -7.08
C HIS A 151 24.46 -37.75 -6.41
N LEU A 152 24.06 -38.16 -5.22
CA LEU A 152 24.70 -39.24 -4.49
C LEU A 152 24.65 -40.57 -5.25
N LEU A 153 23.56 -40.86 -5.95
CA LEU A 153 23.43 -42.04 -6.81
C LEU A 153 24.45 -42.01 -7.94
N ILE A 154 24.65 -40.88 -8.61
CA ILE A 154 25.66 -40.71 -9.67
C ILE A 154 27.06 -40.90 -9.12
N VAL A 155 27.35 -40.38 -7.92
CA VAL A 155 28.65 -40.62 -7.25
C VAL A 155 28.87 -42.12 -6.98
N MET A 156 27.87 -42.85 -6.48
CA MET A 156 27.96 -44.28 -6.24
C MET A 156 28.22 -45.10 -7.51
N ILE A 157 27.65 -44.68 -8.66
CA ILE A 157 27.83 -45.39 -9.95
C ILE A 157 29.20 -45.10 -10.57
N MET A 158 29.65 -43.83 -10.53
CA MET A 158 30.82 -43.37 -11.28
C MET A 158 32.14 -43.52 -10.53
N VAL A 159 32.13 -43.42 -9.16
CA VAL A 159 33.36 -43.49 -8.39
C VAL A 159 33.77 -44.96 -8.15
N LYS A 160 35.03 -45.25 -8.45
CA LYS A 160 35.60 -46.60 -8.27
C LYS A 160 36.86 -46.53 -7.39
N PRO A 161 37.10 -47.55 -6.54
CA PRO A 161 36.28 -48.77 -6.31
C PRO A 161 35.02 -48.46 -5.51
N GLU A 162 33.99 -49.32 -5.59
CA GLU A 162 32.67 -49.13 -4.95
C GLU A 162 32.73 -48.91 -3.45
N SER A 163 33.66 -49.60 -2.78
CA SER A 163 33.89 -49.44 -1.35
C SER A 163 34.24 -48.01 -0.93
N VAL A 164 34.96 -47.27 -1.79
CA VAL A 164 35.33 -45.88 -1.55
C VAL A 164 34.10 -44.99 -1.74
N ALA A 165 33.31 -45.23 -2.81
CA ALA A 165 32.06 -44.49 -3.05
C ALA A 165 31.08 -44.68 -1.88
N GLU A 166 30.91 -45.92 -1.39
CA GLU A 166 30.03 -46.23 -0.25
C GLU A 166 30.49 -45.54 1.05
N GLU A 167 31.79 -45.55 1.33
CA GLU A 167 32.36 -44.91 2.51
C GLU A 167 32.13 -43.38 2.48
N ILE A 168 32.35 -42.75 1.33
CA ILE A 168 32.11 -41.32 1.15
C ILE A 168 30.63 -41.02 1.36
N CYS A 169 29.73 -41.68 0.63
CA CYS A 169 28.30 -41.45 0.73
C CYS A 169 27.78 -41.62 2.16
N ARG A 170 28.21 -42.66 2.85
CA ARG A 170 27.82 -42.89 4.26
C ARG A 170 28.25 -41.78 5.20
N LYS A 171 29.38 -41.11 4.95
CA LYS A 171 29.88 -40.02 5.78
C LYS A 171 29.21 -38.69 5.51
N ILE A 172 28.86 -38.42 4.25
CA ILE A 172 28.44 -37.08 3.83
C ILE A 172 26.96 -36.95 3.49
N ALA A 173 26.24 -38.06 3.22
CA ALA A 173 24.87 -38.01 2.69
C ALA A 173 23.92 -37.08 3.49
N ILE A 174 23.87 -37.29 4.82
CA ILE A 174 22.94 -36.51 5.67
C ILE A 174 23.24 -35.02 5.63
N PRO A 175 24.48 -34.54 5.98
CA PRO A 175 24.75 -33.09 5.94
C PRO A 175 24.63 -32.52 4.55
N PHE A 176 25.07 -33.21 3.52
CA PHE A 176 25.03 -32.77 2.13
C PHE A 176 23.59 -32.55 1.64
N VAL A 177 22.73 -33.56 1.79
CA VAL A 177 21.33 -33.48 1.36
C VAL A 177 20.56 -32.43 2.16
N LEU A 178 20.68 -32.41 3.48
CA LEU A 178 19.91 -31.50 4.32
C LEU A 178 20.28 -30.05 4.09
N ILE A 179 21.57 -29.71 3.97
CA ILE A 179 22.01 -28.34 3.82
C ILE A 179 21.68 -27.81 2.43
N ASN A 180 21.90 -28.57 1.37
CA ASN A 180 21.57 -28.15 0.01
C ASN A 180 20.04 -28.01 -0.16
N ALA A 181 19.25 -28.98 0.30
CA ALA A 181 17.78 -28.91 0.22
C ALA A 181 17.22 -27.72 1.02
N THR A 182 17.73 -27.51 2.27
CA THR A 182 17.34 -26.37 3.09
C THR A 182 17.76 -25.04 2.46
N GLY A 183 18.98 -24.99 1.91
CA GLY A 183 19.49 -23.81 1.22
C GLY A 183 18.66 -23.44 -0.01
N PHE A 184 18.30 -24.42 -0.82
CA PHE A 184 17.41 -24.23 -1.95
C PHE A 184 16.02 -23.75 -1.50
N MET A 185 15.44 -24.37 -0.48
CA MET A 185 14.17 -23.95 0.12
C MET A 185 14.21 -22.50 0.61
N LEU A 186 15.26 -22.10 1.32
CA LEU A 186 15.41 -20.75 1.87
C LEU A 186 15.57 -19.69 0.76
N LEU A 187 16.31 -20.01 -0.30
CA LEU A 187 16.43 -19.11 -1.45
C LEU A 187 15.11 -18.93 -2.20
N VAL A 188 14.38 -20.02 -2.43
CA VAL A 188 13.03 -19.96 -3.03
C VAL A 188 12.08 -19.15 -2.15
N PHE A 189 12.12 -19.33 -0.83
CA PHE A 189 11.35 -18.52 0.11
C PHE A 189 11.71 -17.02 0.02
N LEU A 190 13.01 -16.71 0.05
CA LEU A 190 13.50 -15.34 -0.01
C LEU A 190 13.07 -14.62 -1.31
N ILE A 191 13.23 -15.29 -2.45
CA ILE A 191 12.83 -14.75 -3.76
C ILE A 191 11.32 -14.51 -3.79
N LYS A 192 10.52 -15.47 -3.34
CA LYS A 192 9.07 -15.32 -3.25
C LYS A 192 8.67 -14.16 -2.33
N TYR A 193 9.32 -14.03 -1.18
CA TYR A 193 9.07 -12.94 -0.24
C TYR A 193 9.35 -11.57 -0.87
N ILE A 194 10.51 -11.41 -1.52
CA ILE A 194 10.89 -10.17 -2.19
C ILE A 194 9.92 -9.83 -3.34
N TRP A 195 9.54 -10.83 -4.13
CA TRP A 195 8.57 -10.67 -5.21
C TRP A 195 7.22 -10.18 -4.70
N ASN A 196 6.68 -10.83 -3.67
CA ASN A 196 5.41 -10.42 -3.07
C ASN A 196 5.48 -8.99 -2.50
N GLN A 197 6.58 -8.61 -1.85
CA GLN A 197 6.77 -7.26 -1.33
C GLN A 197 6.80 -6.22 -2.46
N LYS A 198 7.48 -6.50 -3.56
CA LYS A 198 7.50 -5.59 -4.73
C LYS A 198 6.11 -5.44 -5.35
N GLN A 199 5.35 -6.53 -5.50
CA GLN A 199 3.98 -6.47 -6.03
C GLN A 199 3.05 -5.66 -5.11
N MET A 200 3.07 -5.92 -3.80
CA MET A 200 2.28 -5.17 -2.82
C MET A 200 2.63 -3.68 -2.81
N SER A 201 3.91 -3.34 -2.93
CA SER A 201 4.35 -1.94 -3.00
C SER A 201 3.86 -1.23 -4.27
N ALA A 202 3.93 -1.90 -5.42
CA ALA A 202 3.45 -1.37 -6.69
C ALA A 202 1.91 -1.16 -6.67
N GLU A 203 1.17 -2.11 -6.13
CA GLU A 203 -0.29 -2.01 -5.99
C GLU A 203 -0.71 -0.88 -5.04
N ARG A 204 -0.03 -0.74 -3.89
CA ARG A 204 -0.24 0.37 -2.96
C ARG A 204 0.05 1.73 -3.62
N GLY A 205 1.14 1.82 -4.38
CA GLY A 205 1.48 3.03 -5.12
C GLY A 205 0.42 3.42 -6.15
N ARG A 206 -0.11 2.43 -6.89
CA ARG A 206 -1.20 2.65 -7.85
C ARG A 206 -2.49 3.12 -7.16
N LEU A 207 -2.90 2.43 -6.09
CA LEU A 207 -4.11 2.79 -5.34
C LEU A 207 -3.99 4.21 -4.75
N LYS A 208 -2.82 4.57 -4.22
CA LYS A 208 -2.59 5.92 -3.72
C LYS A 208 -2.73 6.97 -4.83
N ALA A 209 -2.15 6.73 -6.02
CA ALA A 209 -2.29 7.66 -7.15
C ALA A 209 -3.75 7.82 -7.63
N GLU A 210 -4.55 6.75 -7.59
CA GLU A 210 -5.98 6.82 -7.90
C GLU A 210 -6.75 7.65 -6.84
N LEU A 211 -6.42 7.51 -5.55
CA LEU A 211 -7.00 8.31 -4.47
C LEU A 211 -6.58 9.78 -4.53
N ASP A 212 -5.32 10.07 -4.83
CA ASP A 212 -4.83 11.44 -5.01
C ASP A 212 -5.56 12.13 -6.18
N ALA A 213 -5.82 11.41 -7.27
CA ALA A 213 -6.62 11.93 -8.39
C ALA A 213 -8.08 12.19 -7.97
N ALA A 214 -8.69 11.31 -7.17
CA ALA A 214 -10.04 11.51 -6.63
C ALA A 214 -10.10 12.74 -5.72
N ALA A 215 -9.08 12.98 -4.90
CA ALA A 215 -8.97 14.18 -4.05
C ALA A 215 -8.94 15.47 -4.88
N VAL A 216 -8.21 15.49 -5.99
CA VAL A 216 -8.18 16.65 -6.90
C VAL A 216 -9.56 16.90 -7.49
N ILE A 217 -10.28 15.85 -7.91
CA ILE A 217 -11.64 15.97 -8.43
C ILE A 217 -12.58 16.50 -7.34
N GLN A 218 -12.52 15.95 -6.12
CA GLN A 218 -13.34 16.41 -5.00
C GLN A 218 -13.09 17.88 -4.66
N HIS A 219 -11.83 18.29 -4.60
CA HIS A 219 -11.48 19.71 -4.40
C HIS A 219 -12.03 20.62 -5.49
N SER A 220 -12.11 20.17 -6.73
CA SER A 220 -12.67 20.94 -7.84
C SER A 220 -14.19 21.14 -7.75
N LEU A 221 -14.90 20.36 -6.94
CA LEU A 221 -16.32 20.53 -6.67
C LEU A 221 -16.59 21.70 -5.71
N LEU A 222 -15.59 22.09 -4.91
CA LEU A 222 -15.74 23.20 -3.97
C LEU A 222 -15.59 24.53 -4.68
N PRO A 223 -16.32 25.57 -4.23
CA PRO A 223 -16.19 26.89 -4.84
C PRO A 223 -14.78 27.47 -4.62
N PRO A 224 -14.17 28.11 -5.63
CA PRO A 224 -12.85 28.71 -5.50
C PRO A 224 -12.88 29.91 -4.55
N ILE A 225 -11.93 29.94 -3.61
CA ILE A 225 -11.86 30.93 -2.52
C ILE A 225 -11.33 32.28 -3.01
N ASN A 226 -10.46 32.30 -4.03
CA ASN A 226 -9.68 33.47 -4.43
C ASN A 226 -10.30 34.34 -5.52
N GLU A 227 -11.56 34.15 -5.89
CA GLU A 227 -12.21 35.05 -6.81
C GLU A 227 -12.68 36.29 -6.05
N LYS A 228 -11.83 37.34 -6.01
CA LYS A 228 -12.33 38.71 -5.85
C LYS A 228 -13.36 38.94 -6.94
N ARG A 229 -14.64 38.71 -6.59
CA ARG A 229 -15.71 38.96 -7.58
C ARG A 229 -15.73 40.46 -7.91
N PRO A 230 -15.47 40.83 -9.16
CA PRO A 230 -15.45 42.23 -9.54
C PRO A 230 -16.80 42.88 -9.23
N GLY A 231 -16.79 43.94 -8.39
CA GLY A 231 -17.97 44.74 -8.10
C GLY A 231 -18.78 44.39 -6.85
N ARG A 232 -18.26 43.48 -5.98
CA ARG A 232 -18.87 43.13 -4.68
C ARG A 232 -17.87 43.35 -3.54
N SER A 233 -17.94 44.56 -2.96
CA SER A 233 -17.10 44.92 -1.78
C SER A 233 -17.83 44.72 -0.45
N GLU A 234 -19.11 44.32 -0.49
CA GLU A 234 -19.98 44.25 0.67
C GLU A 234 -19.69 43.02 1.53
N ILE A 235 -19.06 41.97 0.96
CA ILE A 235 -18.78 40.74 1.65
C ILE A 235 -17.38 40.23 1.32
N SER A 236 -16.68 39.73 2.34
CA SER A 236 -15.42 38.97 2.21
C SER A 236 -15.66 37.53 2.66
N LEU A 237 -15.20 36.57 1.86
CA LEU A 237 -15.33 35.14 2.10
C LEU A 237 -13.96 34.49 2.06
N ASN A 238 -13.69 33.66 3.04
CA ASN A 238 -12.55 32.75 3.06
C ASN A 238 -13.01 31.37 3.50
N ALA A 239 -12.41 30.32 2.98
CA ALA A 239 -12.70 28.96 3.39
C ALA A 239 -11.41 28.13 3.32
N TYR A 240 -11.31 27.14 4.20
CA TYR A 240 -10.22 26.18 4.24
C TYR A 240 -10.78 24.81 4.48
N MET A 241 -10.27 23.82 3.79
CA MET A 241 -10.64 22.42 3.98
C MET A 241 -9.41 21.54 3.81
N GLU A 242 -9.21 20.66 4.77
CA GLU A 242 -8.19 19.60 4.74
C GLU A 242 -8.84 18.30 5.19
N ALA A 243 -8.85 17.31 4.30
CA ALA A 243 -9.46 16.03 4.60
C ALA A 243 -8.55 15.21 5.54
N ALA A 244 -9.14 14.49 6.51
CA ALA A 244 -8.40 13.60 7.41
C ALA A 244 -7.77 12.38 6.72
N LYS A 245 -8.24 12.04 5.53
CA LYS A 245 -7.68 11.03 4.60
C LYS A 245 -7.49 11.69 3.25
N GLU A 246 -7.15 10.88 2.24
CA GLU A 246 -6.99 11.37 0.87
C GLU A 246 -8.24 12.07 0.34
N VAL A 247 -9.43 11.58 0.73
CA VAL A 247 -10.75 12.17 0.44
C VAL A 247 -11.60 12.21 1.70
N GLY A 248 -12.50 13.20 1.84
CA GLY A 248 -13.30 13.48 3.03
C GLY A 248 -14.80 13.56 2.79
N GLY A 249 -15.57 13.59 3.90
CA GLY A 249 -17.01 13.84 3.90
C GLY A 249 -17.39 15.32 4.03
N ASP A 250 -16.51 16.11 4.63
CA ASP A 250 -16.73 17.54 4.86
C ASP A 250 -16.84 18.30 3.54
N PHE A 251 -17.67 19.33 3.54
CA PHE A 251 -17.68 20.30 2.44
C PHE A 251 -18.25 21.65 2.89
N TYR A 252 -17.87 22.66 2.13
CA TYR A 252 -18.51 23.96 2.15
C TYR A 252 -19.01 24.31 0.75
N ASP A 253 -20.03 25.16 0.70
CA ASP A 253 -20.48 25.78 -0.55
C ASP A 253 -20.94 27.21 -0.30
N PHE A 254 -20.75 28.07 -1.30
CA PHE A 254 -21.33 29.39 -1.33
C PHE A 254 -21.65 29.81 -2.77
N PHE A 255 -22.84 30.27 -2.97
CA PHE A 255 -23.33 30.68 -4.27
C PHE A 255 -24.44 31.72 -4.16
N PHE A 256 -24.57 32.57 -5.17
CA PHE A 256 -25.69 33.48 -5.24
C PHE A 256 -26.96 32.74 -5.68
N VAL A 257 -28.02 32.86 -4.88
CA VAL A 257 -29.37 32.43 -5.25
C VAL A 257 -29.96 33.42 -6.26
N ASP A 258 -29.77 34.72 -5.98
CA ASP A 258 -30.10 35.82 -6.85
C ASP A 258 -29.07 36.98 -6.68
N ARG A 259 -29.41 38.20 -7.13
CA ARG A 259 -28.49 39.33 -7.06
C ARG A 259 -28.19 39.83 -5.66
N GLU A 260 -29.07 39.59 -4.69
CA GLU A 260 -28.99 40.14 -3.32
C GLU A 260 -28.82 39.05 -2.25
N ASN A 261 -29.14 37.80 -2.57
CA ASN A 261 -29.14 36.69 -1.67
C ASN A 261 -27.96 35.75 -1.95
N LEU A 262 -27.09 35.55 -0.93
CA LEU A 262 -25.97 34.63 -0.97
C LEU A 262 -26.26 33.43 -0.06
N ALA A 263 -26.26 32.24 -0.63
CA ALA A 263 -26.32 30.99 0.13
C ALA A 263 -24.94 30.61 0.66
N LEU A 264 -24.90 30.12 1.89
CA LEU A 264 -23.75 29.60 2.60
C LEU A 264 -24.10 28.21 3.14
N VAL A 265 -23.27 27.22 2.85
CA VAL A 265 -23.45 25.84 3.32
C VAL A 265 -22.14 25.35 3.93
N ILE A 266 -22.22 24.72 5.09
CA ILE A 266 -21.17 23.88 5.63
C ILE A 266 -21.80 22.57 6.11
N ALA A 267 -21.16 21.47 5.80
CA ALA A 267 -21.73 20.16 6.08
C ALA A 267 -20.63 19.10 6.27
N ASP A 268 -21.00 18.06 7.01
CA ASP A 268 -20.16 16.88 7.24
C ASP A 268 -20.98 15.62 7.02
N VAL A 269 -20.46 14.72 6.20
CA VAL A 269 -21.03 13.42 5.87
C VAL A 269 -20.49 12.35 6.80
N SER A 270 -21.35 11.54 7.35
CA SER A 270 -20.97 10.42 8.21
C SER A 270 -19.98 9.47 7.54
N GLY A 271 -19.03 8.97 8.32
CA GLY A 271 -17.99 8.06 7.84
C GLY A 271 -16.77 8.77 7.26
N LYS A 272 -15.89 8.03 6.58
CA LYS A 272 -14.61 8.55 6.07
C LYS A 272 -14.20 7.84 4.76
N GLY A 273 -13.42 8.51 3.94
CA GLY A 273 -12.87 7.95 2.69
C GLY A 273 -13.87 7.98 1.53
N ILE A 274 -13.71 7.07 0.57
CA ILE A 274 -14.43 7.09 -0.72
C ILE A 274 -15.94 7.14 -0.60
N PRO A 275 -16.62 6.32 0.25
CA PRO A 275 -18.09 6.38 0.37
C PRO A 275 -18.58 7.77 0.81
N ALA A 276 -17.94 8.34 1.84
CA ALA A 276 -18.27 9.67 2.33
C ALA A 276 -18.03 10.75 1.28
N ALA A 277 -16.94 10.66 0.52
CA ALA A 277 -16.63 11.59 -0.56
C ALA A 277 -17.64 11.57 -1.72
N ILE A 278 -18.12 10.39 -2.10
CA ILE A 278 -19.16 10.25 -3.13
C ILE A 278 -20.50 10.82 -2.63
N PHE A 279 -20.88 10.48 -1.40
CA PHE A 279 -22.12 11.00 -0.82
C PHE A 279 -22.07 12.51 -0.62
N MET A 280 -20.91 13.06 -0.26
CA MET A 280 -20.66 14.51 -0.18
C MET A 280 -20.94 15.22 -1.49
N ALA A 281 -20.45 14.69 -2.63
CA ALA A 281 -20.69 15.29 -3.94
C ALA A 281 -22.18 15.30 -4.28
N ASN A 282 -22.91 14.23 -3.98
CA ASN A 282 -24.36 14.14 -4.14
C ASN A 282 -25.08 15.14 -3.23
N ALA A 283 -24.74 15.17 -1.93
CA ALA A 283 -25.37 16.05 -0.95
C ALA A 283 -25.16 17.52 -1.31
N LYS A 284 -23.93 17.91 -1.70
CA LYS A 284 -23.61 19.26 -2.15
C LYS A 284 -24.48 19.68 -3.35
N GLN A 285 -24.55 18.85 -4.38
CA GLN A 285 -25.31 19.15 -5.60
C GLN A 285 -26.82 19.20 -5.33
N THR A 286 -27.34 18.28 -4.52
CA THR A 286 -28.76 18.24 -4.15
C THR A 286 -29.17 19.47 -3.37
N LEU A 287 -28.38 19.84 -2.33
CA LEU A 287 -28.62 21.06 -1.56
C LEU A 287 -28.59 22.31 -2.45
N GLN A 288 -27.57 22.43 -3.32
CA GLN A 288 -27.44 23.57 -4.20
C GLN A 288 -28.64 23.74 -5.14
N ASN A 289 -29.14 22.64 -5.73
CA ASN A 289 -30.31 22.64 -6.61
C ASN A 289 -31.58 23.03 -5.85
N CYS A 290 -31.86 22.36 -4.72
CA CYS A 290 -33.06 22.66 -3.93
C CYS A 290 -33.09 24.11 -3.43
N ILE A 291 -31.95 24.66 -2.97
CA ILE A 291 -31.87 26.05 -2.48
C ILE A 291 -32.09 27.07 -3.64
N ARG A 292 -31.70 26.74 -4.87
CA ARG A 292 -31.93 27.62 -6.04
C ARG A 292 -33.36 27.58 -6.52
N ASP A 293 -33.99 26.40 -6.45
CA ASP A 293 -35.30 26.19 -7.08
C ASP A 293 -36.47 26.47 -6.13
N ILE A 294 -36.26 26.36 -4.81
CA ILE A 294 -37.30 26.49 -3.78
C ILE A 294 -37.02 27.73 -2.91
N PRO A 295 -37.87 28.78 -2.96
CA PRO A 295 -37.66 30.04 -2.22
C PRO A 295 -37.75 29.91 -0.70
N ASP A 296 -38.57 28.97 -0.19
CA ASP A 296 -38.62 28.66 1.25
C ASP A 296 -37.47 27.74 1.65
N LEU A 297 -36.58 28.26 2.49
CA LEU A 297 -35.37 27.53 2.87
C LEU A 297 -35.68 26.23 3.67
N ALA A 298 -36.70 26.24 4.51
CA ALA A 298 -37.08 25.07 5.27
C ALA A 298 -37.65 23.96 4.35
N GLU A 299 -38.44 24.34 3.35
CA GLU A 299 -38.96 23.43 2.31
C GLU A 299 -37.83 22.92 1.42
N ALA A 300 -36.88 23.79 1.01
CA ALA A 300 -35.71 23.42 0.21
C ALA A 300 -34.88 22.34 0.94
N VAL A 301 -34.63 22.52 2.21
CA VAL A 301 -33.87 21.56 3.05
C VAL A 301 -34.64 20.25 3.24
N ALA A 302 -35.97 20.30 3.42
CA ALA A 302 -36.81 19.10 3.53
C ALA A 302 -36.82 18.31 2.22
N THR A 303 -36.93 18.99 1.07
CA THR A 303 -36.87 18.37 -0.25
C THR A 303 -35.51 17.73 -0.50
N ALA A 304 -34.42 18.42 -0.15
CA ALA A 304 -33.07 17.89 -0.25
C ALA A 304 -32.88 16.64 0.66
N ASN A 305 -33.43 16.67 1.87
CA ASN A 305 -33.41 15.52 2.77
C ASN A 305 -34.08 14.30 2.14
N ASN A 306 -35.28 14.44 1.59
CA ASN A 306 -36.00 13.33 0.99
C ASN A 306 -35.26 12.77 -0.25
N SER A 307 -34.74 13.65 -1.12
CA SER A 307 -33.90 13.23 -2.25
C SER A 307 -32.64 12.48 -1.83
N LEU A 308 -32.05 12.84 -0.69
CA LEU A 308 -30.87 12.15 -0.17
C LEU A 308 -31.19 10.83 0.54
N CYS A 309 -32.42 10.66 1.06
CA CYS A 309 -32.91 9.39 1.58
C CYS A 309 -33.14 8.38 0.45
N GLU A 310 -33.58 8.82 -0.73
CA GLU A 310 -33.70 7.99 -1.90
C GLU A 310 -32.33 7.39 -2.26
N HIS A 311 -32.26 6.07 -2.48
CA HIS A 311 -31.02 5.36 -2.85
C HIS A 311 -29.88 5.43 -1.82
N ASN A 312 -30.17 5.69 -0.55
CA ASN A 312 -29.21 5.69 0.54
C ASN A 312 -29.02 4.30 1.18
N GLU A 313 -28.69 3.30 0.38
CA GLU A 313 -28.43 1.93 0.86
C GLU A 313 -27.26 1.85 1.85
N GLY A 314 -26.37 2.83 1.82
CA GLY A 314 -25.21 2.92 2.72
C GLY A 314 -25.51 3.48 4.11
N GLU A 315 -26.79 3.81 4.43
CA GLU A 315 -27.19 4.44 5.69
C GLU A 315 -26.33 5.67 6.07
N MET A 316 -25.89 6.43 5.05
CA MET A 316 -25.10 7.64 5.23
C MET A 316 -26.00 8.79 5.68
N PHE A 317 -25.49 9.68 6.51
CA PHE A 317 -26.20 10.89 6.87
C PHE A 317 -25.30 12.11 6.76
N VAL A 318 -25.91 13.29 6.73
CA VAL A 318 -25.19 14.57 6.62
C VAL A 318 -25.65 15.49 7.74
N THR A 319 -24.71 16.04 8.48
CA THR A 319 -24.97 17.22 9.30
C THR A 319 -24.72 18.45 8.43
N ALA A 320 -25.63 19.44 8.45
CA ALA A 320 -25.47 20.63 7.62
C ALA A 320 -25.99 21.88 8.34
N TRP A 321 -25.26 22.99 8.17
CA TRP A 321 -25.78 24.32 8.43
C TRP A 321 -25.91 25.06 7.10
N ILE A 322 -27.11 25.51 6.81
CA ILE A 322 -27.48 26.18 5.57
C ILE A 322 -28.02 27.56 5.88
N GLY A 323 -27.44 28.62 5.36
CA GLY A 323 -27.88 29.98 5.55
C GLY A 323 -28.02 30.74 4.24
N ILE A 324 -28.94 31.71 4.17
CA ILE A 324 -29.07 32.68 3.10
C ILE A 324 -28.96 34.08 3.73
N ILE A 325 -27.93 34.80 3.34
CA ILE A 325 -27.71 36.19 3.73
C ILE A 325 -28.26 37.12 2.66
N GLU A 326 -29.16 38.02 3.06
CA GLU A 326 -29.59 39.16 2.27
C GLU A 326 -28.58 40.30 2.45
N LEU A 327 -27.81 40.59 1.40
CA LEU A 327 -26.67 41.52 1.48
C LEU A 327 -27.08 42.97 1.76
N ALA A 328 -28.29 43.38 1.34
CA ALA A 328 -28.79 44.75 1.57
C ALA A 328 -29.10 45.03 3.03
N THR A 329 -29.56 44.02 3.79
CA THR A 329 -30.04 44.17 5.18
C THR A 329 -29.13 43.54 6.21
N GLY A 330 -28.26 42.59 5.79
CA GLY A 330 -27.50 41.77 6.70
C GLY A 330 -28.29 40.68 7.40
N LYS A 331 -29.57 40.47 7.02
CA LYS A 331 -30.43 39.43 7.58
C LYS A 331 -29.97 38.05 7.05
N VAL A 332 -29.69 37.11 7.96
CA VAL A 332 -29.36 35.73 7.63
C VAL A 332 -30.49 34.82 8.06
N ARG A 333 -31.19 34.23 7.12
CA ARG A 333 -32.12 33.12 7.33
C ARG A 333 -31.34 31.81 7.30
N TYR A 334 -31.59 30.88 8.23
CA TYR A 334 -30.83 29.64 8.25
C TYR A 334 -31.63 28.46 8.80
N VAL A 335 -31.19 27.26 8.36
CA VAL A 335 -31.60 25.96 8.90
C VAL A 335 -30.34 25.26 9.41
N ASN A 336 -30.41 24.68 10.60
CA ASN A 336 -29.37 23.82 11.14
C ASN A 336 -29.90 22.39 11.21
N ALA A 337 -29.38 21.51 10.36
CA ALA A 337 -29.70 20.10 10.27
C ALA A 337 -28.65 19.26 11.04
N GLY A 338 -28.58 19.44 12.38
CA GLY A 338 -27.72 18.65 13.25
C GLY A 338 -26.24 19.02 13.23
N HIS A 339 -25.85 20.12 12.59
CA HIS A 339 -24.46 20.55 12.47
C HIS A 339 -24.00 21.43 13.63
N ASN A 340 -22.68 21.56 13.80
CA ASN A 340 -22.05 22.44 14.78
C ASN A 340 -22.59 23.87 14.64
N PRO A 341 -22.93 24.54 15.75
CA PRO A 341 -23.45 25.90 15.68
C PRO A 341 -22.35 26.87 15.24
N PRO A 342 -22.58 27.73 14.23
CA PRO A 342 -21.63 28.76 13.87
C PRO A 342 -21.39 29.76 15.00
N VAL A 343 -20.27 30.48 14.89
CA VAL A 343 -19.92 31.56 15.81
C VAL A 343 -20.14 32.91 15.14
N LEU A 344 -20.96 33.74 15.71
CA LEU A 344 -21.09 35.17 15.35
C LEU A 344 -20.06 35.99 16.15
N ILE A 345 -19.23 36.72 15.41
CA ILE A 345 -18.19 37.60 15.97
C ILE A 345 -18.58 39.04 15.71
N THR A 346 -18.83 39.79 16.78
CA THR A 346 -19.18 41.23 16.74
C THR A 346 -18.14 42.00 17.54
N GLY A 347 -17.29 42.75 16.88
CA GLY A 347 -16.15 43.42 17.50
C GLY A 347 -15.25 42.45 18.25
N SER A 348 -15.11 42.58 19.56
CA SER A 348 -14.30 41.70 20.41
C SER A 348 -15.11 40.55 21.05
N THR A 349 -16.36 40.38 20.70
CA THR A 349 -17.23 39.33 21.23
C THR A 349 -17.41 38.20 20.19
N ALA A 350 -17.30 36.95 20.64
CA ALA A 350 -17.61 35.77 19.88
C ALA A 350 -18.61 34.91 20.61
N LYS A 351 -19.71 34.54 19.97
CA LYS A 351 -20.80 33.76 20.58
C LYS A 351 -21.33 32.73 19.61
N PHE A 352 -21.56 31.51 20.09
CA PHE A 352 -22.27 30.49 19.31
C PHE A 352 -23.71 30.96 19.00
N ILE A 353 -24.14 30.74 17.75
CA ILE A 353 -25.53 30.89 17.36
C ILE A 353 -26.30 29.68 17.86
N LYS A 354 -26.64 29.72 19.16
CA LYS A 354 -27.32 28.59 19.83
C LYS A 354 -28.79 28.52 19.38
N GLY A 355 -29.23 27.31 19.12
CA GLY A 355 -30.60 26.95 18.83
C GLY A 355 -30.79 25.45 18.95
N LYS A 356 -32.02 24.96 19.20
CA LYS A 356 -32.26 23.52 19.06
C LYS A 356 -31.90 23.15 17.62
N GLY A 357 -30.89 22.31 17.45
CA GLY A 357 -30.54 21.74 16.14
C GLY A 357 -31.74 20.96 15.59
N GLY A 358 -31.83 20.90 14.27
CA GLY A 358 -32.74 20.00 13.55
C GLY A 358 -32.19 18.57 13.50
N VAL A 359 -32.94 17.70 12.88
CA VAL A 359 -32.51 16.33 12.57
C VAL A 359 -31.50 16.39 11.39
N ILE A 360 -30.53 15.49 11.39
CA ILE A 360 -29.57 15.30 10.30
C ILE A 360 -30.28 15.02 8.96
N LEU A 361 -29.64 15.33 7.84
CA LEU A 361 -30.12 15.01 6.50
C LEU A 361 -29.84 13.55 6.13
N ALA A 362 -30.66 13.02 5.24
CA ALA A 362 -30.59 11.64 4.76
C ALA A 362 -30.77 10.54 5.83
N GLY A 363 -31.17 10.90 7.04
CA GLY A 363 -31.41 9.94 8.11
C GLY A 363 -32.84 9.44 8.20
N ILE A 364 -33.81 10.29 7.96
CA ILE A 364 -35.25 9.99 8.07
C ILE A 364 -36.01 10.79 7.01
N GLU A 365 -36.89 10.12 6.25
CA GLU A 365 -37.76 10.79 5.28
C GLU A 365 -38.83 11.65 5.95
N ASP A 366 -39.39 12.59 5.21
CA ASP A 366 -40.48 13.49 5.60
C ASP A 366 -40.22 14.32 6.86
N MET A 367 -38.94 14.61 7.15
CA MET A 367 -38.57 15.47 8.26
C MET A 367 -38.87 16.94 7.96
N ALA A 368 -39.52 17.60 8.90
CA ALA A 368 -39.76 19.05 8.86
C ALA A 368 -38.60 19.83 9.48
N TYR A 369 -38.07 20.78 8.76
CA TYR A 369 -37.03 21.69 9.23
C TYR A 369 -37.62 23.03 9.61
N LYS A 370 -36.92 23.78 10.48
CA LYS A 370 -37.37 25.09 10.93
C LYS A 370 -36.34 26.15 10.55
N GLU A 371 -36.81 27.12 9.80
CA GLU A 371 -36.03 28.33 9.50
C GLU A 371 -35.92 29.21 10.73
N LYS A 372 -34.73 29.77 10.96
CA LYS A 372 -34.45 30.80 11.99
C LYS A 372 -33.75 31.97 11.30
N SER A 373 -33.63 33.08 12.01
CA SER A 373 -32.92 34.25 11.50
C SER A 373 -32.02 34.89 12.54
N ILE A 374 -30.94 35.50 12.07
CA ILE A 374 -30.08 36.41 12.84
C ILE A 374 -29.85 37.67 11.96
N GLU A 375 -29.42 38.75 12.61
CA GLU A 375 -29.01 39.97 11.91
C GLU A 375 -27.49 40.13 12.07
N MET A 376 -26.80 40.44 10.98
CA MET A 376 -25.41 40.81 10.95
C MET A 376 -25.27 42.27 10.52
N ASN A 377 -24.49 43.01 11.28
CA ASN A 377 -24.15 44.40 10.95
C ASN A 377 -22.84 44.46 10.13
N ALA A 378 -22.59 45.59 9.50
CA ALA A 378 -21.31 45.77 8.81
C ALA A 378 -20.14 45.59 9.81
N GLY A 379 -19.20 44.76 9.42
CA GLY A 379 -18.03 44.39 10.24
C GLY A 379 -18.22 43.15 11.12
N ASP A 380 -19.45 42.61 11.22
CA ASP A 380 -19.66 41.32 11.87
C ASP A 380 -19.09 40.17 11.00
N LYS A 381 -18.69 39.05 11.68
CA LYS A 381 -18.17 37.85 11.01
C LYS A 381 -18.96 36.64 11.42
N LEU A 382 -19.25 35.78 10.47
CA LEU A 382 -19.84 34.46 10.69
C LEU A 382 -18.76 33.39 10.47
N PHE A 383 -18.38 32.71 11.53
CA PHE A 383 -17.41 31.60 11.46
C PHE A 383 -18.16 30.27 11.53
N MET A 384 -18.02 29.47 10.48
CA MET A 384 -18.61 28.15 10.35
C MET A 384 -17.48 27.11 10.35
N TYR A 385 -17.71 25.97 10.95
CA TYR A 385 -16.68 24.92 11.10
C TYR A 385 -17.32 23.55 11.24
N THR A 386 -16.56 22.49 10.89
CA THR A 386 -16.90 21.11 11.19
C THR A 386 -16.20 20.66 12.48
N ASP A 387 -16.59 19.51 13.02
CA ASP A 387 -16.05 18.96 14.27
C ASP A 387 -14.54 18.69 14.22
N GLY A 388 -13.96 18.52 13.01
CA GLY A 388 -12.52 18.37 12.84
C GLY A 388 -11.67 19.46 13.50
N ILE A 389 -12.23 20.67 13.74
CA ILE A 389 -11.54 21.72 14.51
C ILE A 389 -11.62 21.44 16.01
N THR A 390 -12.81 21.16 16.54
CA THR A 390 -13.02 21.01 17.98
C THR A 390 -12.59 19.65 18.52
N GLU A 391 -12.58 18.64 17.65
CA GLU A 391 -12.12 17.29 17.96
C GLU A 391 -10.63 17.07 17.66
N ALA A 392 -9.91 18.10 17.16
CA ALA A 392 -8.46 18.02 17.00
C ALA A 392 -7.78 17.71 18.35
N GLU A 393 -6.95 16.68 18.36
CA GLU A 393 -6.22 16.23 19.56
C GLU A 393 -4.78 16.74 19.60
N ASN A 394 -4.31 17.05 20.79
CA ASN A 394 -2.89 17.30 21.02
C ASN A 394 -2.13 15.97 21.29
N SER A 395 -0.81 16.06 21.52
CA SER A 395 0.03 14.90 21.85
C SER A 395 -0.36 14.18 23.15
N SER A 396 -1.19 14.78 24.00
CA SER A 396 -1.73 14.22 25.25
C SER A 396 -3.15 13.67 25.07
N HIS A 397 -3.67 13.60 23.83
CA HIS A 397 -5.04 13.20 23.50
C HIS A 397 -6.12 14.09 24.11
N GLU A 398 -5.81 15.36 24.39
CA GLU A 398 -6.82 16.34 24.79
C GLU A 398 -7.40 17.03 23.56
N LEU A 399 -8.73 17.11 23.48
CA LEU A 399 -9.45 17.80 22.41
C LEU A 399 -9.19 19.31 22.47
N TYR A 400 -9.18 19.96 21.29
CA TYR A 400 -9.12 21.42 21.19
C TYR A 400 -10.31 22.08 21.89
N GLY A 401 -11.52 21.64 21.60
CA GLY A 401 -12.77 21.99 22.26
C GLY A 401 -13.31 23.39 21.96
N ASP A 402 -14.59 23.58 22.30
CA ASP A 402 -15.36 24.82 22.07
C ASP A 402 -14.80 26.04 22.80
N ASP A 403 -14.31 25.88 24.03
CA ASP A 403 -13.80 27.01 24.83
C ASP A 403 -12.53 27.61 24.23
N ARG A 404 -11.62 26.77 23.75
CA ARG A 404 -10.40 27.23 23.08
C ARG A 404 -10.73 27.89 21.73
N LEU A 405 -11.69 27.34 20.99
CA LEU A 405 -12.18 27.93 19.73
C LEU A 405 -12.75 29.34 19.97
N LEU A 406 -13.67 29.51 20.91
CA LEU A 406 -14.25 30.82 21.25
C LEU A 406 -13.19 31.83 21.72
N LYS A 407 -12.22 31.36 22.50
CA LYS A 407 -11.12 32.21 22.96
C LYS A 407 -10.23 32.68 21.79
N CYS A 408 -9.93 31.81 20.86
CA CYS A 408 -9.20 32.14 19.66
C CYS A 408 -9.96 33.17 18.80
N LEU A 409 -11.24 32.94 18.52
CA LEU A 409 -12.07 33.79 17.67
C LEU A 409 -12.30 35.20 18.25
N LYS A 410 -12.33 35.35 19.60
CA LYS A 410 -12.37 36.67 20.23
C LYS A 410 -11.16 37.54 19.90
N HIS A 411 -9.97 36.93 19.80
CA HIS A 411 -8.74 37.64 19.41
C HIS A 411 -8.70 37.95 17.91
N ALA A 412 -9.33 37.12 17.08
CA ALA A 412 -9.41 37.31 15.64
C ALA A 412 -10.48 38.35 15.20
N GLY A 413 -11.25 38.89 16.13
CA GLY A 413 -12.33 39.86 15.83
C GLY A 413 -11.88 41.10 15.06
N SER A 414 -10.67 41.60 15.34
CA SER A 414 -10.08 42.77 14.66
C SER A 414 -9.24 42.45 13.42
N SER A 415 -9.00 41.16 13.12
CA SER A 415 -8.21 40.74 11.95
C SER A 415 -9.05 40.77 10.67
N SER A 416 -8.40 40.76 9.48
CA SER A 416 -9.14 40.51 8.24
C SER A 416 -9.67 39.08 8.18
N VAL A 417 -10.54 38.79 7.22
CA VAL A 417 -11.04 37.42 7.00
C VAL A 417 -10.01 36.58 6.24
N ASP A 418 -9.00 37.22 5.64
CA ASP A 418 -7.90 36.60 4.88
C ASP A 418 -6.81 36.02 5.79
#